data_71852fd198d6b92b937876f5e18a70eb
#
_entry.id   71852fd198d6b92b937876f5e18a70eb
#
_cell.length_a   1.000
_cell.length_b   1.000
_cell.length_c   1.000
_cell.angle_alpha   90.00
_cell.angle_beta   90.00
_cell.angle_gamma   90.00
#
_symmetry.space_group_name_H-M   'P 1'
#
loop_
_entity.id
_entity.type
_entity.pdbx_description
1 polymer ?
#
loop_
_entity_poly.entity_id
_entity_poly.type
_entity_poly.pdbx_seq_one_letter_code
_entity_poly.pdbx_strand_id
1 'polypeptide(L)'
;TPESFFSRFRIQMKVRHEVTAIHPDRKTVAVKNLETGEAFEERYDKLLLSPGAKPVRPNLPGINSGNVFTLRTVEDTLRIRNYVDQHQPRSAVLVGGGFIGVEVAENLRHTGINVTLVELGSQLMSPFDSDMASFIHAEMRKHGVKLALGRMVKGFEEKDGGVEVHLENAAPLHTDLVVLAIGVSPESSLAKDAGLALGLKGSILVNDRMETSVPDIYAVGDAVQVKHYVTGEDALIALAGPANKQGRIA
;
A
#
# COMPACT_ATOMS: atom_id res chain seq x y z
N THR A 1 16.70 17.84 2.34
CA THR A 1 15.91 18.85 3.08
C THR A 1 15.05 19.66 2.09
N PRO A 2 13.97 20.37 2.55
CA PRO A 2 13.19 21.27 1.71
C PRO A 2 14.07 22.33 1.00
N GLU A 3 15.05 22.90 1.69
CA GLU A 3 15.98 23.91 1.15
C GLU A 3 16.85 23.32 0.03
N SER A 4 17.37 22.10 0.21
CA SER A 4 18.19 21.44 -0.81
C SER A 4 17.39 21.10 -2.06
N PHE A 5 16.10 20.75 -1.89
CA PHE A 5 15.18 20.52 -3.00
C PHE A 5 14.88 21.82 -3.76
N PHE A 6 14.63 22.91 -3.04
CA PHE A 6 14.40 24.21 -3.66
C PHE A 6 15.62 24.70 -4.44
N SER A 7 16.83 24.63 -3.84
CA SER A 7 18.05 25.08 -4.50
C SER A 7 18.39 24.31 -5.77
N ARG A 8 18.11 22.99 -5.78
CA ARG A 8 18.41 22.12 -6.91
C ARG A 8 17.33 22.13 -8.00
N PHE A 9 16.06 22.12 -7.62
CA PHE A 9 14.94 21.90 -8.53
C PHE A 9 13.98 23.09 -8.63
N ARG A 10 14.17 24.14 -7.82
CA ARG A 10 13.27 25.30 -7.67
C ARG A 10 11.85 24.90 -7.30
N ILE A 11 11.69 23.83 -6.52
CA ILE A 11 10.42 23.30 -6.03
C ILE A 11 10.31 23.67 -4.55
N GLN A 12 9.26 24.42 -4.20
CA GLN A 12 8.91 24.62 -2.79
C GLN A 12 8.30 23.34 -2.23
N MET A 13 8.90 22.83 -1.17
CA MET A 13 8.42 21.64 -0.48
C MET A 13 7.88 22.01 0.91
N LYS A 14 6.60 21.78 1.11
CA LYS A 14 5.94 21.96 2.42
C LYS A 14 5.79 20.60 3.07
N VAL A 15 6.71 20.23 3.96
CA VAL A 15 6.62 19.01 4.79
C VAL A 15 5.69 19.23 5.97
N ARG A 16 5.11 18.17 6.53
CA ARG A 16 4.16 18.26 7.66
C ARG A 16 2.92 19.12 7.34
N HIS A 17 2.55 19.17 6.07
CA HIS A 17 1.34 19.82 5.61
C HIS A 17 0.41 18.81 4.97
N GLU A 18 -0.83 18.81 5.40
CA GLU A 18 -1.88 17.92 4.90
C GLU A 18 -2.87 18.72 4.05
N VAL A 19 -3.11 18.28 2.83
CA VAL A 19 -4.22 18.81 2.02
C VAL A 19 -5.50 18.14 2.50
N THR A 20 -6.44 18.94 2.99
CA THR A 20 -7.69 18.46 3.59
C THR A 20 -8.90 18.58 2.67
N ALA A 21 -8.85 19.46 1.66
CA ALA A 21 -9.89 19.60 0.65
C ALA A 21 -9.33 20.18 -0.66
N ILE A 22 -10.04 19.93 -1.76
CA ILE A 22 -9.79 20.53 -3.06
C ILE A 22 -11.06 21.28 -3.46
N HIS A 23 -10.91 22.53 -3.90
CA HIS A 23 -12.00 23.40 -4.36
C HIS A 23 -11.77 23.75 -5.85
N PRO A 24 -12.26 22.92 -6.79
CA PRO A 24 -12.00 23.10 -8.21
C PRO A 24 -12.54 24.42 -8.78
N ASP A 25 -13.69 24.86 -8.30
CA ASP A 25 -14.38 26.09 -8.70
C ASP A 25 -13.56 27.38 -8.41
N ARG A 26 -12.78 27.35 -7.32
CA ARG A 26 -11.92 28.45 -6.88
C ARG A 26 -10.45 28.25 -7.21
N LYS A 27 -10.10 27.08 -7.75
CA LYS A 27 -8.71 26.63 -7.96
C LYS A 27 -7.86 26.80 -6.69
N THR A 28 -8.37 26.30 -5.55
CA THR A 28 -7.64 26.29 -4.28
C THR A 28 -7.63 24.90 -3.66
N VAL A 29 -6.64 24.65 -2.81
CA VAL A 29 -6.61 23.52 -1.89
C VAL A 29 -6.58 24.04 -0.46
N ALA A 30 -7.36 23.42 0.43
CA ALA A 30 -7.26 23.67 1.86
C ALA A 30 -6.10 22.85 2.43
N VAL A 31 -5.23 23.51 3.18
CA VAL A 31 -4.01 22.91 3.73
C VAL A 31 -3.97 23.14 5.24
N LYS A 32 -3.57 22.12 5.98
CA LYS A 32 -3.33 22.17 7.42
C LYS A 32 -1.87 21.90 7.71
N ASN A 33 -1.22 22.80 8.44
CA ASN A 33 0.09 22.56 9.03
C ASN A 33 -0.08 21.63 10.24
N LEU A 34 0.53 20.45 10.19
CA LEU A 34 0.39 19.43 11.26
C LEU A 34 1.22 19.74 12.51
N GLU A 35 2.15 20.69 12.43
CA GLU A 35 2.97 21.11 13.58
C GLU A 35 2.30 22.24 14.37
N THR A 36 1.75 23.24 13.66
CA THR A 36 1.13 24.40 14.29
C THR A 36 -0.37 24.28 14.43
N GLY A 37 -1.02 23.41 13.64
CA GLY A 37 -2.47 23.30 13.53
C GLY A 37 -3.11 24.39 12.67
N GLU A 38 -2.33 25.31 12.12
CA GLU A 38 -2.82 26.39 11.24
C GLU A 38 -3.39 25.84 9.96
N ALA A 39 -4.53 26.36 9.53
CA ALA A 39 -5.17 26.04 8.26
C ALA A 39 -5.18 27.27 7.33
N PHE A 40 -4.88 27.04 6.07
CA PHE A 40 -4.86 28.07 5.04
C PHE A 40 -5.29 27.51 3.68
N GLU A 41 -5.57 28.38 2.72
CA GLU A 41 -5.80 28.00 1.32
C GLU A 41 -4.59 28.34 0.45
N GLU A 42 -4.22 27.38 -0.41
CA GLU A 42 -3.20 27.58 -1.45
C GLU A 42 -3.86 27.59 -2.82
N ARG A 43 -3.52 28.56 -3.67
CA ARG A 43 -4.03 28.65 -5.05
C ARG A 43 -3.16 27.84 -6.00
N TYR A 44 -3.77 27.31 -7.07
CA TYR A 44 -3.07 26.65 -8.15
C TYR A 44 -3.57 27.09 -9.53
N ASP A 45 -2.70 27.09 -10.50
CA ASP A 45 -3.05 27.18 -11.91
C ASP A 45 -3.37 25.77 -12.45
N LYS A 46 -2.52 24.81 -12.09
CA LYS A 46 -2.69 23.38 -12.34
C LYS A 46 -2.39 22.58 -11.08
N LEU A 47 -3.17 21.56 -10.83
CA LEU A 47 -3.05 20.68 -9.67
C LEU A 47 -2.70 19.27 -10.12
N LEU A 48 -1.63 18.70 -9.57
CA LEU A 48 -1.27 17.30 -9.78
C LEU A 48 -1.50 16.51 -8.49
N LEU A 49 -2.36 15.49 -8.57
CA LEU A 49 -2.66 14.58 -7.47
C LEU A 49 -1.78 13.32 -7.56
N SER A 50 -0.98 13.06 -6.53
CA SER A 50 -0.18 11.84 -6.41
C SER A 50 -0.29 11.23 -5.01
N PRO A 51 -1.51 10.95 -4.51
CA PRO A 51 -1.72 10.51 -3.13
C PRO A 51 -1.31 9.04 -2.89
N GLY A 52 -1.10 8.28 -3.96
CA GLY A 52 -0.73 6.88 -3.90
C GLY A 52 -1.89 5.97 -3.51
N ALA A 53 -1.60 4.92 -2.77
CA ALA A 53 -2.57 3.94 -2.31
C ALA A 53 -2.38 3.65 -0.82
N LYS A 54 -3.39 3.11 -0.17
CA LYS A 54 -3.36 2.66 1.23
C LYS A 54 -3.49 1.15 1.33
N PRO A 55 -2.92 0.52 2.36
CA PRO A 55 -3.09 -0.92 2.58
C PRO A 55 -4.56 -1.29 2.76
N VAL A 56 -4.97 -2.39 2.15
CA VAL A 56 -6.28 -2.96 2.40
C VAL A 56 -6.31 -3.51 3.82
N ARG A 57 -7.28 -3.06 4.62
CA ARG A 57 -7.58 -3.57 5.97
C ARG A 57 -9.03 -4.05 5.98
N PRO A 58 -9.28 -5.36 5.82
CA PRO A 58 -10.64 -5.90 5.85
C PRO A 58 -11.19 -5.80 7.29
N ASN A 59 -12.52 -5.78 7.39
CA ASN A 59 -13.18 -5.81 8.70
C ASN A 59 -13.17 -7.26 9.24
N LEU A 60 -12.06 -7.67 9.83
CA LEU A 60 -11.88 -8.97 10.47
C LEU A 60 -11.75 -8.83 12.00
N PRO A 61 -12.27 -9.80 12.77
CA PRO A 61 -12.05 -9.84 14.20
C PRO A 61 -10.55 -9.73 14.55
N GLY A 62 -10.20 -8.95 15.55
CA GLY A 62 -8.84 -8.82 16.06
C GLY A 62 -7.83 -8.10 15.17
N ILE A 63 -8.25 -7.53 14.03
CA ILE A 63 -7.34 -6.86 13.08
C ILE A 63 -6.60 -5.65 13.68
N ASN A 64 -7.12 -5.09 14.76
CA ASN A 64 -6.54 -3.94 15.46
C ASN A 64 -5.63 -4.33 16.62
N SER A 65 -5.31 -5.61 16.79
CA SER A 65 -4.35 -6.09 17.79
C SER A 65 -2.98 -5.44 17.60
N GLY A 66 -2.27 -5.20 18.70
CA GLY A 66 -0.97 -4.53 18.69
C GLY A 66 0.12 -5.23 17.89
N ASN A 67 -0.03 -6.53 17.65
CA ASN A 67 0.90 -7.39 16.91
C ASN A 67 0.51 -7.56 15.43
N VAL A 68 -0.55 -6.89 14.95
CA VAL A 68 -1.02 -6.96 13.56
C VAL A 68 -0.67 -5.66 12.86
N PHE A 69 0.24 -5.74 11.89
CA PHE A 69 0.80 -4.61 11.16
C PHE A 69 0.34 -4.57 9.71
N THR A 70 0.36 -3.39 9.13
CA THR A 70 0.35 -3.14 7.69
C THR A 70 1.64 -2.45 7.30
N LEU A 71 2.02 -2.49 6.02
CA LEU A 71 3.23 -1.85 5.53
C LEU A 71 2.90 -0.96 4.33
N ARG A 72 3.18 0.34 4.47
CA ARG A 72 3.01 1.34 3.41
C ARG A 72 4.04 2.46 3.47
N THR A 73 4.31 2.98 4.66
CA THR A 73 5.15 4.16 4.88
C THR A 73 6.46 3.80 5.57
N VAL A 74 7.38 4.76 5.63
CA VAL A 74 8.61 4.63 6.42
C VAL A 74 8.27 4.43 7.90
N GLU A 75 7.26 5.11 8.40
CA GLU A 75 6.78 4.98 9.78
C GLU A 75 6.28 3.56 10.07
N ASP A 76 5.56 2.92 9.12
CA ASP A 76 5.14 1.52 9.27
C ASP A 76 6.37 0.59 9.34
N THR A 77 7.36 0.82 8.48
CA THR A 77 8.62 0.06 8.50
C THR A 77 9.33 0.21 9.84
N LEU A 78 9.44 1.44 10.34
CA LEU A 78 10.06 1.71 11.64
C LEU A 78 9.27 1.09 12.80
N ARG A 79 7.94 1.08 12.74
CA ARG A 79 7.09 0.41 13.74
C ARG A 79 7.32 -1.10 13.76
N ILE A 80 7.35 -1.75 12.61
CA ILE A 80 7.66 -3.19 12.50
C ILE A 80 9.09 -3.45 13.00
N ARG A 81 10.05 -2.65 12.58
CA ARG A 81 11.45 -2.77 13.01
C ARG A 81 11.60 -2.64 14.52
N ASN A 82 11.00 -1.58 15.10
CA ASN A 82 11.04 -1.36 16.54
C ASN A 82 10.38 -2.51 17.30
N TYR A 83 9.25 -3.04 16.79
CA TYR A 83 8.61 -4.20 17.39
C TYR A 83 9.55 -5.41 17.39
N VAL A 84 10.20 -5.70 16.26
CA VAL A 84 11.17 -6.80 16.14
C VAL A 84 12.34 -6.61 17.11
N ASP A 85 12.90 -5.43 17.19
CA ASP A 85 14.05 -5.16 18.05
C ASP A 85 13.71 -5.25 19.54
N GLN A 86 12.51 -4.82 19.95
CA GLN A 86 12.08 -4.79 21.35
C GLN A 86 11.55 -6.13 21.85
N HIS A 87 10.79 -6.85 21.02
CA HIS A 87 10.10 -8.08 21.44
C HIS A 87 10.79 -9.35 20.97
N GLN A 88 11.75 -9.24 20.04
CA GLN A 88 12.53 -10.37 19.48
C GLN A 88 11.62 -11.56 19.09
N PRO A 89 10.61 -11.32 18.22
CA PRO A 89 9.65 -12.35 17.83
C PRO A 89 10.38 -13.53 17.18
N ARG A 90 9.95 -14.75 17.48
CA ARG A 90 10.50 -15.98 16.90
C ARG A 90 9.75 -16.43 15.66
N SER A 91 8.53 -15.95 15.51
CA SER A 91 7.62 -16.33 14.42
C SER A 91 6.85 -15.15 13.88
N ALA A 92 6.57 -15.20 12.58
CA ALA A 92 5.71 -14.22 11.89
C ALA A 92 4.78 -14.93 10.91
N VAL A 93 3.55 -14.45 10.84
CA VAL A 93 2.60 -14.80 9.77
C VAL A 93 2.44 -13.60 8.85
N LEU A 94 2.70 -13.82 7.55
CA LEU A 94 2.41 -12.85 6.50
C LEU A 94 1.11 -13.25 5.80
N VAL A 95 0.20 -12.32 5.66
CA VAL A 95 -1.08 -12.56 4.98
C VAL A 95 -1.07 -11.83 3.64
N GLY A 96 -1.04 -12.59 2.56
CA GLY A 96 -0.95 -12.12 1.17
C GLY A 96 0.40 -12.43 0.52
N GLY A 97 0.36 -13.10 -0.62
CA GLY A 97 1.51 -13.61 -1.36
C GLY A 97 1.90 -12.78 -2.58
N GLY A 98 1.56 -11.49 -2.60
CA GLY A 98 2.01 -10.54 -3.61
C GLY A 98 3.43 -10.02 -3.35
N PHE A 99 3.87 -9.00 -4.11
CA PHE A 99 5.21 -8.40 -4.01
C PHE A 99 5.59 -8.03 -2.58
N ILE A 100 4.75 -7.28 -1.88
CA ILE A 100 5.03 -6.85 -0.50
C ILE A 100 5.17 -8.05 0.43
N GLY A 101 4.29 -9.05 0.34
CA GLY A 101 4.34 -10.23 1.20
C GLY A 101 5.62 -11.05 0.99
N VAL A 102 6.04 -11.25 -0.25
CA VAL A 102 7.28 -11.97 -0.59
C VAL A 102 8.51 -11.22 -0.07
N GLU A 103 8.61 -9.90 -0.32
CA GLU A 103 9.74 -9.07 0.13
C GLU A 103 9.83 -8.99 1.66
N VAL A 104 8.70 -8.84 2.35
CA VAL A 104 8.68 -8.84 3.83
C VAL A 104 9.06 -10.21 4.39
N ALA A 105 8.63 -11.31 3.74
CA ALA A 105 8.99 -12.66 4.15
C ALA A 105 10.51 -12.87 4.09
N GLU A 106 11.14 -12.46 2.99
CA GLU A 106 12.59 -12.51 2.81
C GLU A 106 13.30 -11.71 3.91
N ASN A 107 12.91 -10.46 4.11
CA ASN A 107 13.53 -9.60 5.11
C ASN A 107 13.41 -10.13 6.54
N LEU A 108 12.23 -10.63 6.95
CA LEU A 108 12.05 -11.22 8.27
C LEU A 108 12.83 -12.54 8.43
N ARG A 109 12.95 -13.34 7.37
CA ARG A 109 13.81 -14.54 7.39
C ARG A 109 15.28 -14.20 7.60
N HIS A 110 15.79 -13.14 6.97
CA HIS A 110 17.16 -12.66 7.17
C HIS A 110 17.44 -12.26 8.63
N THR A 111 16.44 -11.82 9.38
CA THR A 111 16.59 -11.55 10.82
C THR A 111 16.46 -12.79 11.70
N GLY A 112 16.27 -13.98 11.11
CA GLY A 112 16.15 -15.24 11.83
C GLY A 112 14.74 -15.62 12.28
N ILE A 113 13.72 -14.81 11.96
CA ILE A 113 12.33 -15.08 12.32
C ILE A 113 11.77 -16.21 11.45
N ASN A 114 11.03 -17.15 12.05
CA ASN A 114 10.34 -18.21 11.32
C ASN A 114 9.08 -17.64 10.66
N VAL A 115 9.03 -17.67 9.33
CA VAL A 115 7.94 -17.07 8.57
C VAL A 115 7.01 -18.11 7.98
N THR A 116 5.70 -17.90 8.17
CA THR A 116 4.64 -18.58 7.43
C THR A 116 3.91 -17.55 6.56
N LEU A 117 3.88 -17.74 5.25
CA LEU A 117 3.15 -16.92 4.31
C LEU A 117 1.83 -17.57 3.96
N VAL A 118 0.72 -16.93 4.29
CA VAL A 118 -0.65 -17.36 4.02
C VAL A 118 -1.17 -16.62 2.81
N GLU A 119 -1.62 -17.34 1.80
CA GLU A 119 -2.17 -16.79 0.56
C GLU A 119 -3.53 -17.44 0.26
N LEU A 120 -4.51 -16.61 -0.11
CA LEU A 120 -5.85 -17.05 -0.50
C LEU A 120 -5.82 -17.84 -1.82
N GLY A 121 -5.00 -17.39 -2.75
CA GLY A 121 -4.82 -18.05 -4.04
C GLY A 121 -4.03 -19.36 -3.94
N SER A 122 -4.04 -20.12 -5.02
CA SER A 122 -3.27 -21.35 -5.15
C SER A 122 -1.77 -21.13 -5.35
N GLN A 123 -1.35 -19.89 -5.59
CA GLN A 123 0.04 -19.51 -5.84
C GLN A 123 0.39 -18.14 -5.27
N LEU A 124 1.68 -17.91 -5.03
CA LEU A 124 2.24 -16.57 -4.81
C LEU A 124 2.31 -15.83 -6.14
N MET A 125 2.40 -14.49 -6.06
CA MET A 125 2.64 -13.65 -7.23
C MET A 125 1.62 -13.91 -8.34
N SER A 126 0.34 -13.78 -8.02
CA SER A 126 -0.80 -14.05 -8.91
C SER A 126 -0.73 -13.45 -10.33
N PRO A 127 0.02 -12.34 -10.61
CA PRO A 127 0.21 -11.86 -11.98
C PRO A 127 1.10 -12.74 -12.85
N PHE A 128 1.84 -13.72 -12.28
CA PHE A 128 2.69 -14.63 -13.02
C PHE A 128 1.95 -15.91 -13.40
N ASP A 129 2.38 -16.53 -14.50
CA ASP A 129 1.93 -17.87 -14.85
C ASP A 129 2.38 -18.89 -13.78
N SER A 130 1.62 -19.97 -13.61
CA SER A 130 1.83 -20.90 -12.50
C SER A 130 3.18 -21.62 -12.52
N ASP A 131 3.72 -21.87 -13.70
CA ASP A 131 5.05 -22.45 -13.89
C ASP A 131 6.13 -21.46 -13.41
N MET A 132 6.01 -20.16 -13.73
CA MET A 132 6.91 -19.12 -13.24
C MET A 132 6.78 -18.91 -11.72
N ALA A 133 5.56 -18.89 -11.20
CA ALA A 133 5.32 -18.80 -9.76
C ALA A 133 5.95 -19.97 -8.99
N SER A 134 6.09 -21.16 -9.63
CA SER A 134 6.71 -22.34 -9.01
C SER A 134 8.16 -22.12 -8.60
N PHE A 135 8.93 -21.33 -9.35
CA PHE A 135 10.31 -20.97 -9.00
C PHE A 135 10.35 -20.12 -7.72
N ILE A 136 9.41 -19.19 -7.57
CA ILE A 136 9.29 -18.37 -6.36
C ILE A 136 8.93 -19.26 -5.17
N HIS A 137 7.98 -20.20 -5.32
CA HIS A 137 7.65 -21.16 -4.28
C HIS A 137 8.84 -21.99 -3.84
N ALA A 138 9.64 -22.48 -4.81
CA ALA A 138 10.84 -23.28 -4.53
C ALA A 138 11.87 -22.45 -3.75
N GLU A 139 12.13 -21.22 -4.19
CA GLU A 139 13.11 -20.35 -3.54
C GLU A 139 12.66 -19.95 -2.12
N MET A 140 11.39 -19.60 -1.93
CA MET A 140 10.84 -19.29 -0.60
C MET A 140 10.97 -20.48 0.36
N ARG A 141 10.64 -21.71 -0.09
CA ARG A 141 10.79 -22.91 0.73
C ARG A 141 12.24 -23.23 1.05
N LYS A 142 13.14 -23.07 0.08
CA LYS A 142 14.60 -23.26 0.25
C LYS A 142 15.15 -22.35 1.35
N HIS A 143 14.64 -21.12 1.46
CA HIS A 143 14.98 -20.17 2.52
C HIS A 143 14.16 -20.35 3.81
N GLY A 144 13.41 -21.41 3.92
CA GLY A 144 12.71 -21.79 5.14
C GLY A 144 11.39 -21.05 5.39
N VAL A 145 10.80 -20.42 4.37
CA VAL A 145 9.46 -19.87 4.46
C VAL A 145 8.43 -20.98 4.28
N LYS A 146 7.52 -21.10 5.22
CA LYS A 146 6.37 -22.01 5.10
C LYS A 146 5.28 -21.35 4.25
N LEU A 147 4.73 -22.05 3.27
CA LEU A 147 3.67 -21.57 2.41
C LEU A 147 2.35 -22.27 2.75
N ALA A 148 1.34 -21.47 3.12
CA ALA A 148 -0.03 -21.89 3.36
C ALA A 148 -0.93 -21.31 2.24
N LEU A 149 -0.90 -21.96 1.07
CA LEU A 149 -1.65 -21.55 -0.13
C LEU A 149 -3.08 -22.07 -0.08
N GLY A 150 -4.01 -21.38 -0.76
CA GLY A 150 -5.42 -21.70 -0.77
C GLY A 150 -6.07 -21.54 0.61
N ARG A 151 -5.61 -20.59 1.42
CA ARG A 151 -6.07 -20.38 2.79
C ARG A 151 -6.58 -18.97 3.01
N MET A 152 -7.84 -18.87 3.44
CA MET A 152 -8.46 -17.59 3.80
C MET A 152 -8.27 -17.34 5.29
N VAL A 153 -7.79 -16.14 5.63
CA VAL A 153 -7.76 -15.66 7.02
C VAL A 153 -9.14 -15.14 7.39
N LYS A 154 -9.66 -15.57 8.54
CA LYS A 154 -10.99 -15.21 9.07
C LYS A 154 -10.93 -14.26 10.25
N GLY A 155 -9.78 -14.13 10.89
CA GLY A 155 -9.60 -13.25 12.05
C GLY A 155 -8.31 -13.49 12.79
N PHE A 156 -8.12 -12.70 13.84
CA PHE A 156 -6.98 -12.70 14.72
C PHE A 156 -7.45 -12.69 16.17
N GLU A 157 -6.74 -13.36 17.05
CA GLU A 157 -7.03 -13.38 18.48
C GLU A 157 -5.73 -13.27 19.27
N GLU A 158 -5.65 -12.30 20.18
CA GLU A 158 -4.50 -12.19 21.07
C GLU A 158 -4.53 -13.36 22.07
N LYS A 159 -3.46 -14.13 22.14
CA LYS A 159 -3.38 -15.29 23.00
C LYS A 159 -1.93 -15.62 23.36
N ASP A 160 -1.70 -15.93 24.62
CA ASP A 160 -0.39 -16.35 25.15
C ASP A 160 0.79 -15.45 24.78
N GLY A 161 0.54 -14.12 24.73
CA GLY A 161 1.53 -13.10 24.37
C GLY A 161 1.81 -12.96 22.85
N GLY A 162 1.12 -13.74 22.02
CA GLY A 162 1.16 -13.69 20.56
C GLY A 162 -0.22 -13.51 19.95
N VAL A 163 -0.37 -13.96 18.71
CA VAL A 163 -1.61 -13.91 17.93
C VAL A 163 -1.94 -15.28 17.37
N GLU A 164 -3.17 -15.75 17.58
CA GLU A 164 -3.75 -16.83 16.78
C GLU A 164 -4.35 -16.26 15.51
N VAL A 165 -3.87 -16.72 14.35
CA VAL A 165 -4.41 -16.42 13.03
C VAL A 165 -5.38 -17.51 12.65
N HIS A 166 -6.69 -17.20 12.65
CA HIS A 166 -7.74 -18.15 12.30
C HIS A 166 -7.87 -18.30 10.79
N LEU A 167 -7.76 -19.53 10.33
CA LEU A 167 -7.86 -19.88 8.91
C LEU A 167 -9.19 -20.60 8.63
N GLU A 168 -9.73 -20.41 7.43
CA GLU A 168 -10.88 -21.16 6.98
C GLU A 168 -10.49 -22.63 6.74
N ASN A 169 -11.24 -23.56 7.33
CA ASN A 169 -11.07 -25.03 7.17
C ASN A 169 -9.63 -25.51 7.47
N ALA A 170 -8.94 -24.88 8.41
CA ALA A 170 -7.63 -25.32 8.87
C ALA A 170 -7.42 -24.95 10.36
N ALA A 171 -6.44 -25.60 10.98
CA ALA A 171 -6.04 -25.23 12.34
C ALA A 171 -5.49 -23.81 12.36
N PRO A 172 -5.72 -23.04 13.44
CA PRO A 172 -5.15 -21.71 13.57
C PRO A 172 -3.62 -21.75 13.63
N LEU A 173 -2.98 -20.66 13.25
CA LEU A 173 -1.54 -20.47 13.34
C LEU A 173 -1.23 -19.56 14.52
N HIS A 174 -0.45 -20.04 15.49
CA HIS A 174 0.08 -19.19 16.56
C HIS A 174 1.37 -18.51 16.11
N THR A 175 1.49 -17.20 16.34
CA THR A 175 2.63 -16.40 15.92
C THR A 175 2.83 -15.19 16.83
N ASP A 176 4.05 -14.64 16.87
CA ASP A 176 4.36 -13.45 17.66
C ASP A 176 4.00 -12.15 16.94
N LEU A 177 3.95 -12.19 15.60
CA LEU A 177 3.71 -11.00 14.79
C LEU A 177 2.97 -11.36 13.49
N VAL A 178 2.10 -10.47 13.04
CA VAL A 178 1.39 -10.59 11.76
C VAL A 178 1.64 -9.35 10.91
N VAL A 179 1.92 -9.53 9.61
CA VAL A 179 1.92 -8.42 8.65
C VAL A 179 0.90 -8.70 7.54
N LEU A 180 -0.01 -7.75 7.35
CA LEU A 180 -1.02 -7.79 6.30
C LEU A 180 -0.46 -7.21 5.01
N ALA A 181 -0.38 -8.02 3.97
CA ALA A 181 0.11 -7.67 2.64
C ALA A 181 -0.90 -8.08 1.54
N ILE A 182 -2.20 -7.94 1.83
CA ILE A 182 -3.31 -8.41 0.98
C ILE A 182 -3.69 -7.44 -0.14
N GLY A 183 -2.80 -6.52 -0.46
CA GLY A 183 -2.95 -5.53 -1.51
C GLY A 183 -3.22 -4.12 -1.00
N VAL A 184 -3.41 -3.22 -1.96
CA VAL A 184 -3.62 -1.80 -1.73
C VAL A 184 -4.89 -1.32 -2.40
N SER A 185 -5.46 -0.23 -1.91
CA SER A 185 -6.56 0.49 -2.54
C SER A 185 -6.13 1.93 -2.85
N PRO A 186 -6.58 2.52 -3.96
CA PRO A 186 -6.29 3.91 -4.30
C PRO A 186 -6.66 4.86 -3.15
N GLU A 187 -5.77 5.83 -2.84
CA GLU A 187 -6.10 6.91 -1.93
C GLU A 187 -6.74 8.05 -2.72
N SER A 188 -8.05 8.03 -2.83
CA SER A 188 -8.81 8.92 -3.70
C SER A 188 -9.90 9.71 -2.97
N SER A 189 -9.85 9.77 -1.65
CA SER A 189 -10.84 10.48 -0.83
C SER A 189 -10.95 11.96 -1.22
N LEU A 190 -9.82 12.66 -1.32
CA LEU A 190 -9.82 14.07 -1.76
C LEU A 190 -10.41 14.27 -3.15
N ALA A 191 -10.09 13.37 -4.08
CA ALA A 191 -10.60 13.43 -5.45
C ALA A 191 -12.13 13.18 -5.48
N LYS A 192 -12.60 12.21 -4.70
CA LYS A 192 -14.04 11.91 -4.53
C LYS A 192 -14.80 13.11 -3.98
N ASP A 193 -14.29 13.71 -2.90
CA ASP A 193 -14.95 14.81 -2.21
C ASP A 193 -14.95 16.09 -3.07
N ALA A 194 -13.97 16.23 -3.98
CA ALA A 194 -13.90 17.28 -4.99
C ALA A 194 -14.73 16.99 -6.25
N GLY A 195 -15.46 15.87 -6.31
CA GLY A 195 -16.35 15.53 -7.43
C GLY A 195 -15.64 14.98 -8.67
N LEU A 196 -14.39 14.53 -8.57
CA LEU A 196 -13.68 13.90 -9.67
C LEU A 196 -14.29 12.52 -9.98
N ALA A 197 -14.33 12.14 -11.26
CA ALA A 197 -14.81 10.84 -11.69
C ALA A 197 -13.88 9.72 -11.21
N LEU A 198 -14.47 8.65 -10.67
CA LEU A 198 -13.76 7.49 -10.15
C LEU A 198 -14.15 6.22 -10.93
N GLY A 199 -13.21 5.28 -11.00
CA GLY A 199 -13.32 4.01 -11.70
C GLY A 199 -13.10 2.81 -10.80
N LEU A 200 -12.34 1.81 -11.29
CA LEU A 200 -12.08 0.54 -10.62
C LEU A 200 -11.58 0.75 -9.17
N LYS A 201 -12.22 0.10 -8.22
CA LYS A 201 -11.88 0.18 -6.78
C LYS A 201 -11.76 1.62 -6.24
N GLY A 202 -12.45 2.57 -6.86
CA GLY A 202 -12.41 3.97 -6.48
C GLY A 202 -11.17 4.75 -6.96
N SER A 203 -10.44 4.23 -7.94
CA SER A 203 -9.31 4.93 -8.56
C SER A 203 -9.76 6.18 -9.32
N ILE A 204 -8.88 7.16 -9.45
CA ILE A 204 -9.16 8.38 -10.20
C ILE A 204 -9.09 8.07 -11.70
N LEU A 205 -10.14 8.42 -12.44
CA LEU A 205 -10.14 8.31 -13.90
C LEU A 205 -9.28 9.41 -14.52
N VAL A 206 -8.40 9.02 -15.42
CA VAL A 206 -7.54 9.93 -16.19
C VAL A 206 -7.52 9.54 -17.66
N ASN A 207 -7.24 10.51 -18.52
CA ASN A 207 -6.98 10.28 -19.94
C ASN A 207 -5.48 9.98 -20.19
N ASP A 208 -5.09 9.83 -21.46
CA ASP A 208 -3.70 9.53 -21.85
C ASP A 208 -2.68 10.63 -21.48
N ARG A 209 -3.16 11.82 -21.12
CA ARG A 209 -2.36 12.95 -20.62
C ARG A 209 -2.41 13.10 -19.10
N MET A 210 -2.95 12.09 -18.41
CA MET A 210 -3.14 12.12 -16.96
C MET A 210 -4.12 13.22 -16.47
N GLU A 211 -4.91 13.81 -17.37
CA GLU A 211 -5.95 14.78 -17.01
C GLU A 211 -7.15 14.06 -16.40
N THR A 212 -7.70 14.57 -15.30
CA THR A 212 -8.90 14.06 -14.66
C THR A 212 -10.18 14.54 -15.35
N SER A 213 -11.34 14.21 -14.81
CA SER A 213 -12.64 14.72 -15.28
C SER A 213 -12.84 16.22 -15.03
N VAL A 214 -11.97 16.85 -14.25
CA VAL A 214 -12.03 18.27 -13.91
C VAL A 214 -10.85 19.01 -14.56
N PRO A 215 -11.11 20.10 -15.33
CA PRO A 215 -10.04 20.86 -15.99
C PRO A 215 -8.96 21.33 -15.01
N ASP A 216 -7.72 21.33 -15.49
CA ASP A 216 -6.52 21.75 -14.76
C ASP A 216 -6.17 20.89 -13.52
N ILE A 217 -6.86 19.75 -13.34
CA ILE A 217 -6.52 18.77 -12.33
C ILE A 217 -6.04 17.47 -13.01
N TYR A 218 -4.85 17.05 -12.65
CA TYR A 218 -4.17 15.84 -13.12
C TYR A 218 -4.04 14.84 -11.97
N ALA A 219 -3.90 13.55 -12.28
CA ALA A 219 -3.62 12.55 -11.27
C ALA A 219 -2.67 11.47 -11.82
N VAL A 220 -1.77 10.95 -10.96
CA VAL A 220 -0.75 9.98 -11.34
C VAL A 220 -0.48 8.96 -10.22
N GLY A 221 0.23 7.89 -10.56
CA GLY A 221 0.70 6.87 -9.62
C GLY A 221 -0.38 5.87 -9.24
N ASP A 222 -0.26 5.29 -8.04
CA ASP A 222 -1.09 4.17 -7.59
C ASP A 222 -2.57 4.51 -7.41
N ALA A 223 -2.91 5.81 -7.43
CA ALA A 223 -4.29 6.27 -7.26
C ALA A 223 -5.11 6.25 -8.55
N VAL A 224 -4.49 6.06 -9.73
CA VAL A 224 -5.18 6.22 -11.01
C VAL A 224 -5.52 4.90 -11.69
N GLN A 225 -6.59 4.91 -12.49
CA GLN A 225 -6.91 3.86 -13.46
C GLN A 225 -6.27 4.20 -14.80
N VAL A 226 -5.69 3.21 -15.44
CA VAL A 226 -5.09 3.33 -16.77
C VAL A 226 -5.59 2.22 -17.69
N LYS A 227 -5.41 2.39 -18.99
CA LYS A 227 -5.54 1.29 -19.96
C LYS A 227 -4.27 0.45 -19.95
N HIS A 228 -4.42 -0.86 -19.76
CA HIS A 228 -3.31 -1.79 -19.90
C HIS A 228 -2.94 -1.93 -21.39
N TYR A 229 -1.72 -1.55 -21.75
CA TYR A 229 -1.32 -1.40 -23.14
C TYR A 229 -1.49 -2.68 -23.99
N VAL A 230 -1.21 -3.85 -23.40
CA VAL A 230 -1.26 -5.13 -24.12
C VAL A 230 -2.70 -5.66 -24.25
N THR A 231 -3.47 -5.60 -23.17
CA THR A 231 -4.82 -6.19 -23.13
C THR A 231 -5.92 -5.22 -23.54
N GLY A 232 -5.67 -3.91 -23.50
CA GLY A 232 -6.67 -2.88 -23.72
C GLY A 232 -7.68 -2.71 -22.57
N GLU A 233 -7.55 -3.51 -21.52
CA GLU A 233 -8.45 -3.49 -20.37
C GLU A 233 -8.13 -2.36 -19.39
N ASP A 234 -9.12 -1.95 -18.61
CA ASP A 234 -8.91 -1.03 -17.49
C ASP A 234 -8.12 -1.72 -16.38
N ALA A 235 -7.09 -1.06 -15.87
CA ALA A 235 -6.19 -1.64 -14.88
C ALA A 235 -5.75 -0.65 -13.81
N LEU A 236 -5.40 -1.20 -12.65
CA LEU A 236 -4.67 -0.53 -11.57
C LEU A 236 -3.26 -1.11 -11.55
N ILE A 237 -2.26 -0.29 -11.82
CA ILE A 237 -0.86 -0.72 -11.89
C ILE A 237 -0.06 0.05 -10.84
N ALA A 238 -0.17 -0.38 -9.59
CA ALA A 238 0.49 0.24 -8.43
C ALA A 238 1.98 -0.15 -8.39
N LEU A 239 2.76 0.40 -9.33
CA LEU A 239 4.19 0.16 -9.49
C LEU A 239 4.94 1.47 -9.75
N ALA A 240 6.17 1.56 -9.23
CA ALA A 240 7.02 2.76 -9.34
C ALA A 240 7.38 3.14 -10.79
N GLY A 241 7.60 2.15 -11.67
CA GLY A 241 7.91 2.40 -13.08
C GLY A 241 6.81 3.16 -13.82
N PRO A 242 5.56 2.68 -13.85
CA PRO A 242 4.41 3.40 -14.37
C PRO A 242 4.21 4.76 -13.72
N ALA A 243 4.25 4.86 -12.39
CA ALA A 243 4.07 6.11 -11.65
C ALA A 243 5.09 7.19 -12.11
N ASN A 244 6.37 6.80 -12.26
CA ASN A 244 7.42 7.69 -12.73
C ASN A 244 7.19 8.19 -14.17
N LYS A 245 6.72 7.31 -15.07
CA LYS A 245 6.37 7.70 -16.45
C LYS A 245 5.17 8.62 -16.48
N GLN A 246 4.13 8.33 -15.73
CA GLN A 246 2.93 9.15 -15.61
C GLN A 246 3.25 10.56 -15.11
N GLY A 247 4.12 10.68 -14.09
CA GLY A 247 4.56 11.98 -13.58
C GLY A 247 5.38 12.83 -14.58
N ARG A 248 5.89 12.20 -15.66
CA ARG A 248 6.56 12.93 -16.75
C ARG A 248 5.61 13.30 -17.89
N ILE A 249 4.47 12.63 -17.99
CA ILE A 249 3.45 12.90 -19.01
C ILE A 249 2.55 14.04 -18.55
N ALA A 250 2.19 14.06 -17.26
CA ALA A 250 1.40 15.11 -16.65
C ALA A 250 2.15 16.47 -16.61
#